data_b0dc8f04d4effd985c57c9c68cdd444c
#
_entry.id   b0dc8f04d4effd985c57c9c68cdd444c
#
_cell.length_a   1.000
_cell.length_b   1.000
_cell.length_c   1.000
_cell.angle_alpha   90.00
_cell.angle_beta   90.00
_cell.angle_gamma   90.00
#
_symmetry.space_group_name_H-M   'P 1'
#
loop_
_entity.id
_entity.type
_entity.pdbx_description
1 polymer ?
#
loop_
_entity_poly.entity_id
_entity_poly.type
_entity_poly.pdbx_seq_one_letter_code
_entity_poly.pdbx_strand_id
1 'polypeptide(L)'
;MKYWLVGASWGGQDHQDQFFVKNGYWMLGWGAEDQPEQFKRGEQIQVGDRIAIKRMKGQGSSEIRILHIGIVKGVIAETNKVICVTDWIVKDLDRSVESRGCFKSVHGPYDKDEWIERIFCL
;
A
#
# COMPACT_ATOMS: atom_id res chain seq x y z
N MET A 1 3.69 15.26 4.60
CA MET A 1 3.53 13.81 4.82
C MET A 1 2.16 13.37 4.31
N LYS A 2 2.12 12.35 3.49
CA LYS A 2 0.91 11.84 2.87
C LYS A 2 0.67 10.39 3.28
N TYR A 3 -0.54 9.90 2.99
CA TYR A 3 -0.98 8.55 3.30
C TYR A 3 -1.27 7.80 2.02
N TRP A 4 -0.89 6.52 1.98
CA TRP A 4 -1.01 5.66 0.80
C TRP A 4 -1.59 4.32 1.18
N LEU A 5 -2.46 3.79 0.32
CA LEU A 5 -2.94 2.42 0.42
C LEU A 5 -2.30 1.61 -0.70
N VAL A 6 -1.63 0.53 -0.36
CA VAL A 6 -0.88 -0.28 -1.31
C VAL A 6 -1.29 -1.75 -1.25
N GLY A 7 -1.26 -2.39 -2.40
CA GLY A 7 -1.54 -3.82 -2.51
C GLY A 7 -0.26 -4.63 -2.43
N ALA A 8 -0.40 -5.87 -1.98
CA ALA A 8 0.70 -6.83 -1.90
C ALA A 8 0.27 -8.22 -2.37
N SER A 9 -0.74 -8.29 -3.23
CA SER A 9 -1.23 -9.57 -3.77
C SER A 9 -1.02 -9.60 -5.27
N TRP A 10 0.01 -10.29 -5.72
CA TRP A 10 0.35 -10.40 -7.13
C TRP A 10 -0.58 -11.41 -7.81
N GLY A 11 -1.15 -11.01 -8.95
CA GLY A 11 -2.14 -11.83 -9.63
C GLY A 11 -3.41 -12.05 -8.81
N GLY A 12 -3.64 -11.23 -7.79
CA GLY A 12 -4.82 -11.32 -6.91
C GLY A 12 -4.77 -12.43 -5.87
N GLN A 13 -3.81 -13.34 -5.94
CA GLN A 13 -3.76 -14.52 -5.06
C GLN A 13 -2.39 -14.78 -4.43
N ASP A 14 -1.33 -14.29 -5.04
CA ASP A 14 0.03 -14.48 -4.53
C ASP A 14 0.36 -13.36 -3.54
N HIS A 15 0.05 -13.61 -2.26
CA HIS A 15 0.18 -12.61 -1.21
C HIS A 15 1.63 -12.44 -0.77
N GLN A 16 2.16 -11.23 -0.93
CA GLN A 16 3.56 -10.88 -0.63
C GLN A 16 3.72 -10.10 0.67
N ASP A 17 2.63 -9.80 1.39
CA ASP A 17 2.65 -8.91 2.54
C ASP A 17 3.59 -9.41 3.65
N GLN A 18 3.55 -10.70 3.99
CA GLN A 18 4.42 -11.25 5.03
C GLN A 18 5.90 -11.17 4.64
N PHE A 19 6.19 -11.38 3.37
CA PHE A 19 7.55 -11.25 2.85
C PHE A 19 8.05 -9.81 2.97
N PHE A 20 7.21 -8.84 2.59
CA PHE A 20 7.55 -7.42 2.68
C PHE A 20 7.76 -6.99 4.14
N VAL A 21 6.88 -7.43 5.02
CA VAL A 21 6.96 -7.09 6.45
C VAL A 21 8.22 -7.67 7.08
N LYS A 22 8.54 -8.93 6.77
CA LYS A 22 9.73 -9.60 7.29
C LYS A 22 11.02 -8.90 6.83
N ASN A 23 11.04 -8.38 5.62
CA ASN A 23 12.24 -7.83 5.00
C ASN A 23 12.30 -6.29 5.01
N GLY A 24 11.31 -5.63 5.59
CA GLY A 24 11.36 -4.17 5.81
C GLY A 24 11.16 -3.32 4.58
N TYR A 25 10.33 -3.76 3.63
CA TYR A 25 10.02 -2.97 2.44
C TYR A 25 8.64 -3.29 1.87
N TRP A 26 8.22 -2.48 0.92
CA TRP A 26 7.11 -2.74 0.01
C TRP A 26 7.60 -2.49 -1.41
N MET A 27 7.14 -3.28 -2.35
CA MET A 27 7.50 -3.13 -3.75
C MET A 27 6.25 -3.20 -4.62
N LEU A 28 6.15 -2.28 -5.59
CA LEU A 28 5.11 -2.32 -6.61
C LEU A 28 5.40 -3.49 -7.56
N GLY A 29 4.40 -4.34 -7.79
CA GLY A 29 4.53 -5.52 -8.64
C GLY A 29 4.45 -5.23 -10.14
N TRP A 30 4.32 -3.97 -10.54
CA TRP A 30 4.16 -3.54 -11.93
C TRP A 30 5.33 -2.68 -12.37
N GLY A 31 5.86 -2.93 -13.57
CA GLY A 31 6.79 -2.03 -14.23
C GLY A 31 6.05 -0.86 -14.90
N ALA A 32 6.83 0.12 -15.35
CA ALA A 32 6.27 1.33 -15.98
C ALA A 32 5.48 1.03 -17.25
N GLU A 33 5.86 -0.02 -17.99
CA GLU A 33 5.18 -0.41 -19.22
C GLU A 33 3.88 -1.18 -18.97
N ASP A 34 3.80 -1.93 -17.87
CA ASP A 34 2.66 -2.79 -17.57
C ASP A 34 1.47 -2.00 -17.05
N GLN A 35 1.72 -1.08 -16.11
CA GLN A 35 0.69 -0.25 -15.47
C GLN A 35 1.24 1.16 -15.28
N PRO A 36 1.32 1.95 -16.35
CA PRO A 36 2.00 3.25 -16.30
C PRO A 36 1.39 4.23 -15.27
N GLU A 37 0.08 4.23 -15.10
CA GLU A 37 -0.57 5.11 -14.13
C GLU A 37 -0.25 4.71 -12.69
N GLN A 38 -0.26 3.43 -12.40
CA GLN A 38 0.06 2.91 -11.07
C GLN A 38 1.54 3.13 -10.76
N PHE A 39 2.40 2.92 -11.73
CA PHE A 39 3.83 3.17 -11.59
C PHE A 39 4.11 4.64 -11.30
N LYS A 40 3.50 5.53 -12.07
CA LYS A 40 3.64 6.98 -11.88
C LYS A 40 3.14 7.42 -10.51
N ARG A 41 2.07 6.83 -10.03
CA ARG A 41 1.55 7.09 -8.70
C ARG A 41 2.52 6.62 -7.62
N GLY A 42 3.04 5.42 -7.76
CA GLY A 42 4.03 4.87 -6.84
C GLY A 42 5.29 5.71 -6.72
N GLU A 43 5.74 6.30 -7.82
CA GLU A 43 6.90 7.21 -7.83
C GLU A 43 6.70 8.47 -6.98
N GLN A 44 5.47 8.82 -6.65
CA GLN A 44 5.17 10.00 -5.83
C GLN A 44 5.30 9.75 -4.34
N ILE A 45 5.43 8.53 -3.91
CA ILE A 45 5.63 8.19 -2.50
C ILE A 45 6.98 8.75 -2.03
N GLN A 46 6.97 9.39 -0.86
CA GLN A 46 8.16 10.07 -0.32
C GLN A 46 8.52 9.55 1.07
N VAL A 47 9.79 9.71 1.43
CA VAL A 47 10.26 9.43 2.77
C VAL A 47 9.43 10.22 3.79
N GLY A 48 8.99 9.55 4.85
CA GLY A 48 8.14 10.13 5.88
C GLY A 48 6.66 9.86 5.65
N ASP A 49 6.25 9.47 4.45
CA ASP A 49 4.86 9.12 4.17
C ASP A 49 4.47 7.85 4.93
N ARG A 50 3.17 7.68 5.13
CA ARG A 50 2.60 6.49 5.75
C ARG A 50 2.00 5.59 4.68
N ILE A 51 2.26 4.29 4.78
CA ILE A 51 1.65 3.31 3.88
C ILE A 51 0.93 2.24 4.68
N ALA A 52 -0.19 1.78 4.12
CA ALA A 52 -0.94 0.66 4.69
C ALA A 52 -1.10 -0.40 3.60
N ILE A 53 -0.74 -1.64 3.90
CA ILE A 53 -1.01 -2.77 3.01
C ILE A 53 -2.47 -3.16 3.16
N LYS A 54 -3.19 -3.11 2.06
CA LYS A 54 -4.58 -3.55 1.97
C LYS A 54 -4.70 -4.88 1.26
N ARG A 55 -5.79 -5.58 1.51
CA ARG A 55 -6.21 -6.76 0.77
C ARG A 55 -7.70 -6.69 0.53
N MET A 56 -8.14 -7.08 -0.66
CA MET A 56 -9.55 -7.14 -0.98
C MET A 56 -10.22 -8.24 -0.15
N LYS A 57 -11.46 -7.98 0.29
CA LYS A 57 -12.24 -8.98 1.03
C LYS A 57 -12.88 -10.02 0.13
N GLY A 58 -12.97 -9.71 -1.16
CA GLY A 58 -13.56 -10.60 -2.14
C GLY A 58 -14.38 -9.81 -3.15
N GLN A 59 -14.77 -10.47 -4.22
CA GLN A 59 -15.52 -9.85 -5.29
C GLN A 59 -16.89 -9.37 -4.76
N GLY A 60 -17.24 -8.13 -5.10
CA GLY A 60 -18.50 -7.52 -4.69
C GLY A 60 -18.52 -6.93 -3.28
N SER A 61 -17.47 -7.07 -2.51
CA SER A 61 -17.40 -6.45 -1.19
C SER A 61 -17.18 -4.94 -1.29
N SER A 62 -17.85 -4.18 -0.45
CA SER A 62 -17.65 -2.73 -0.32
C SER A 62 -16.55 -2.38 0.66
N GLU A 63 -15.88 -3.38 1.23
CA GLU A 63 -14.83 -3.20 2.23
C GLU A 63 -13.51 -3.80 1.78
N ILE A 64 -12.41 -3.28 2.34
CA ILE A 64 -11.07 -3.84 2.22
C ILE A 64 -10.52 -4.13 3.61
N ARG A 65 -9.53 -5.00 3.68
CA ARG A 65 -8.80 -5.33 4.91
C ARG A 65 -7.52 -4.52 4.94
N ILE A 66 -7.22 -3.90 6.07
CA ILE A 66 -5.95 -3.23 6.32
C ILE A 66 -5.11 -4.18 7.18
N LEU A 67 -3.98 -4.60 6.68
CA LEU A 67 -3.19 -5.67 7.29
C LEU A 67 -1.96 -5.18 8.04
N HIS A 68 -1.23 -4.21 7.49
CA HIS A 68 0.02 -3.72 8.04
C HIS A 68 0.15 -2.24 7.77
N ILE A 69 0.74 -1.50 8.70
CA ILE A 69 0.94 -0.06 8.58
C ILE A 69 2.41 0.26 8.82
N GLY A 70 2.99 1.10 7.97
CA GLY A 70 4.38 1.46 8.09
C GLY A 70 4.69 2.90 7.74
N ILE A 71 5.91 3.28 8.04
CA ILE A 71 6.49 4.58 7.73
C ILE A 71 7.55 4.39 6.67
N VAL A 72 7.47 5.14 5.57
CA VAL A 72 8.45 5.07 4.49
C VAL A 72 9.75 5.71 4.94
N LYS A 73 10.84 4.95 4.90
CA LYS A 73 12.18 5.40 5.30
C LYS A 73 13.12 5.64 4.14
N GLY A 74 12.83 5.06 2.98
CA GLY A 74 13.61 5.25 1.77
C GLY A 74 12.78 4.89 0.56
N VAL A 75 13.07 5.48 -0.58
CA VAL A 75 12.38 5.21 -1.83
C VAL A 75 13.40 4.98 -2.93
N ILE A 76 13.24 3.87 -3.64
CA ILE A 76 14.02 3.57 -4.85
C ILE A 76 13.01 3.55 -6.00
N ALA A 77 13.08 4.54 -6.90
CA ALA A 77 12.24 4.64 -8.07
C ALA A 77 13.12 4.63 -9.31
N GLU A 78 13.17 3.50 -9.97
CA GLU A 78 13.96 3.30 -11.19
C GLU A 78 13.01 2.99 -12.34
N THR A 79 13.55 2.78 -13.55
CA THR A 79 12.76 2.59 -14.78
C THR A 79 11.64 1.56 -14.65
N ASN A 80 11.87 0.49 -13.92
CA ASN A 80 10.89 -0.59 -13.78
C ASN A 80 10.62 -1.00 -12.33
N LYS A 81 11.03 -0.20 -11.35
CA LYS A 81 10.87 -0.57 -9.94
C LYS A 81 10.49 0.64 -9.09
N VAL A 82 9.53 0.42 -8.20
CA VAL A 82 9.28 1.32 -7.07
C VAL A 82 9.38 0.46 -5.81
N ILE A 83 10.35 0.74 -4.97
CA ILE A 83 10.58 0.03 -3.72
C ILE A 83 10.58 1.07 -2.60
N CYS A 84 9.76 0.84 -1.59
CA CYS A 84 9.72 1.69 -0.40
C CYS A 84 10.32 0.92 0.76
N VAL A 85 11.49 1.34 1.22
CA VAL A 85 12.05 0.81 2.47
C VAL A 85 11.14 1.31 3.58
N THR A 86 10.63 0.40 4.39
CA THR A 86 9.51 0.68 5.29
C THR A 86 9.78 0.16 6.69
N ASP A 87 9.53 1.02 7.67
CA ASP A 87 9.46 0.62 9.06
C ASP A 87 8.02 0.22 9.36
N TRP A 88 7.76 -1.08 9.46
CA TRP A 88 6.43 -1.62 9.72
C TRP A 88 6.13 -1.50 11.21
N ILE A 89 5.33 -0.51 11.56
CA ILE A 89 5.01 -0.19 12.96
C ILE A 89 3.81 -0.98 13.49
N VAL A 90 2.92 -1.44 12.60
CA VAL A 90 1.82 -2.34 12.96
C VAL A 90 1.80 -3.49 11.96
N LYS A 91 1.75 -4.70 12.47
CA LYS A 91 1.75 -5.93 11.68
C LYS A 91 0.55 -6.79 12.06
N ASP A 92 0.02 -7.53 11.07
CA ASP A 92 -1.07 -8.50 11.28
C ASP A 92 -2.30 -7.87 11.94
N LEU A 93 -2.67 -6.67 11.48
CA LEU A 93 -3.76 -5.87 12.05
C LEU A 93 -5.15 -6.40 11.72
N ASP A 94 -5.40 -6.70 10.45
CA ASP A 94 -6.68 -7.16 9.90
C ASP A 94 -7.89 -6.30 10.28
N ARG A 95 -7.83 -5.03 9.93
CA ARG A 95 -8.93 -4.08 10.13
C ARG A 95 -9.73 -3.92 8.85
N SER A 96 -11.08 -4.00 8.95
CA SER A 96 -11.95 -3.77 7.80
C SER A 96 -12.40 -2.32 7.75
N VAL A 97 -12.31 -1.71 6.57
CA VAL A 97 -12.79 -0.34 6.31
C VAL A 97 -13.47 -0.29 4.95
N GLU A 98 -14.22 0.78 4.69
CA GLU A 98 -14.80 1.02 3.37
C GLU A 98 -13.70 1.03 2.32
N SER A 99 -13.98 0.44 1.15
CA SER A 99 -12.98 0.36 0.08
C SER A 99 -12.74 1.68 -0.65
N ARG A 100 -13.78 2.49 -0.79
CA ARG A 100 -13.75 3.72 -1.62
C ARG A 100 -13.07 3.52 -2.98
N GLY A 101 -13.31 2.36 -3.60
CA GLY A 101 -12.73 2.04 -4.90
C GLY A 101 -11.24 1.69 -4.89
N CYS A 102 -10.66 1.43 -3.73
CA CYS A 102 -9.23 1.11 -3.61
C CYS A 102 -8.95 -0.35 -3.93
N PHE A 103 -9.07 -0.72 -5.22
CA PHE A 103 -8.89 -2.09 -5.67
C PHE A 103 -7.62 -2.31 -6.50
N LYS A 104 -6.84 -1.25 -6.74
CA LYS A 104 -5.59 -1.32 -7.48
C LYS A 104 -4.38 -1.36 -6.54
N SER A 105 -3.18 -1.35 -7.12
CA SER A 105 -1.94 -1.55 -6.36
C SER A 105 -1.50 -0.35 -5.53
N VAL A 106 -1.77 0.87 -6.00
CA VAL A 106 -1.37 2.10 -5.29
C VAL A 106 -2.50 3.11 -5.33
N HIS A 107 -2.89 3.59 -4.16
CA HIS A 107 -3.89 4.65 -4.02
C HIS A 107 -3.37 5.75 -3.10
N GLY A 108 -3.59 6.98 -3.51
CA GLY A 108 -3.11 8.17 -2.84
C GLY A 108 -2.54 9.16 -3.84
N PRO A 109 -1.89 10.24 -3.39
CA PRO A 109 -1.67 10.59 -1.99
C PRO A 109 -2.94 11.11 -1.31
N TYR A 110 -3.15 10.70 -0.07
CA TYR A 110 -4.28 11.14 0.74
C TYR A 110 -3.83 12.09 1.83
N ASP A 111 -4.66 13.07 2.12
CA ASP A 111 -4.55 13.88 3.33
C ASP A 111 -5.35 13.22 4.45
N LYS A 112 -5.08 13.60 5.67
CA LYS A 112 -5.76 13.05 6.84
C LYS A 112 -7.22 13.50 6.88
N ASP A 113 -8.14 12.53 6.87
CA ASP A 113 -9.57 12.74 7.06
C ASP A 113 -10.09 11.61 7.97
N GLU A 114 -11.40 11.54 8.20
CA GLU A 114 -11.98 10.52 9.07
C GLU A 114 -11.73 9.10 8.56
N TRP A 115 -11.77 8.89 7.24
CA TRP A 115 -11.52 7.58 6.66
C TRP A 115 -10.06 7.16 6.82
N ILE A 116 -9.13 8.08 6.55
CA ILE A 116 -7.69 7.85 6.73
C ILE A 116 -7.38 7.62 8.22
N GLU A 117 -8.02 8.35 9.11
CA GLU A 117 -7.86 8.11 10.56
C GLU A 117 -8.31 6.71 10.96
N ARG A 118 -9.43 6.22 10.41
CA ARG A 118 -9.88 4.85 10.69
C ARG A 118 -8.90 3.80 10.19
N ILE A 119 -8.21 4.08 9.09
CA ILE A 119 -7.22 3.16 8.52
C ILE A 119 -5.94 3.15 9.35
N PHE A 120 -5.41 4.32 9.68
CA PHE A 120 -4.07 4.49 10.26
C PHE A 120 -4.06 4.73 11.77
N CYS A 121 -5.21 4.88 12.42
CA CYS A 121 -5.27 5.11 13.85
C CYS A 121 -4.83 3.87 14.64
N LEU A 122 -3.97 4.08 15.58
CA LEU A 122 -3.40 3.01 16.42
C LEU A 122 -3.98 3.06 17.86
#